data_6a960fb276e6bb65fd5a273e905ae2f2
#
_entry.id   6a960fb276e6bb65fd5a273e905ae2f2
#
_cell.length_a   1.000
_cell.length_b   1.000
_cell.length_c   1.000
_cell.angle_alpha   90.00
_cell.angle_beta   90.00
_cell.angle_gamma   90.00
#
_symmetry.space_group_name_H-M   'P 1'
#
loop_
_entity.id
_entity.type
_entity.pdbx_description
1 polymer ?
#
loop_
_entity_poly.entity_id
_entity_poly.type
_entity_poly.pdbx_seq_one_letter_code
_entity_poly.pdbx_strand_id
1 'polypeptide(L)'
;MIPRGASGKRRREFSTYEIGESSHSSRLRRVSRMLEPVTCARYASSQEERTPLPTYFDCGDCVCVCQYCSAMFWFAERVVHISRSNHPRYNQCCKSGTVAMPFPLQPPPVIKQLFDDSGFLERIRLYNSMFAMTSFGADVEENINDGRGPYVFKVSGQISHWIGSLCPPPNEKPRFLQMYVYDTQNEIANRLRFFAGTDQNGLSPAIVSSLSDTLKSINEYVRVFKNAFELCDIEGGPDFSIRLYNNVPDRRYDAPAPGTLGAIVHGDDSNASTYDIILHKKNGTAQRVSKLHPSYMPLQYPLLFPFGEQGWSPRLHRRLPNASRDKNLTVNMYYSYQIHDRAGVYSLLLKGGRLFQQYLVDAYTCIEQSRLDYINANQNLFRSEYVAGMYDALSRGDTDSRSIGKRIFLPSSFTGGPRYMYKHYQDALAICRVHGNPQYFITFTCNVKWPEIARHLNKVNCLHAEDRPDIISRVFQMKVIEFVKFMKEDKTFGDVAAC
;
A
#
# COMPACT_ATOMS: atom_id res chain seq x y z
N MET A 1 -43.93 29.96 2.59
CA MET A 1 -42.68 30.73 2.74
C MET A 1 -41.88 30.11 3.86
N ILE A 2 -40.90 29.26 3.52
CA ILE A 2 -39.92 28.69 4.43
C ILE A 2 -38.60 28.80 3.73
N PRO A 3 -37.54 29.39 4.30
CA PRO A 3 -36.27 29.57 3.61
C PRO A 3 -35.46 28.26 3.63
N ARG A 4 -34.89 27.96 2.47
CA ARG A 4 -33.94 26.86 2.26
C ARG A 4 -32.65 27.10 3.06
N GLY A 5 -32.38 26.26 4.03
CA GLY A 5 -31.09 26.19 4.72
C GLY A 5 -30.07 25.46 3.85
N ALA A 6 -29.02 26.14 3.42
CA ALA A 6 -27.89 25.57 2.73
C ALA A 6 -27.10 24.70 3.71
N SER A 7 -27.02 23.38 3.47
CA SER A 7 -26.12 22.49 4.17
C SER A 7 -24.70 22.68 3.64
N GLY A 8 -23.94 23.56 4.29
CA GLY A 8 -22.53 23.71 4.04
C GLY A 8 -21.78 22.43 4.48
N LYS A 9 -21.29 21.66 3.53
CA LYS A 9 -20.25 20.63 3.76
C LYS A 9 -19.02 21.36 4.29
N ARG A 10 -18.77 21.31 5.59
CA ARG A 10 -17.47 21.69 6.14
C ARG A 10 -16.43 20.69 5.66
N ARG A 11 -15.73 21.02 4.61
CA ARG A 11 -14.42 20.45 4.33
C ARG A 11 -13.55 20.73 5.56
N ARG A 12 -13.11 19.71 6.25
CA ARG A 12 -11.98 19.83 7.18
C ARG A 12 -10.74 19.97 6.32
N GLU A 13 -10.34 21.18 6.05
CA GLU A 13 -9.02 21.50 5.56
C GLU A 13 -8.02 21.05 6.64
N PHE A 14 -7.28 19.98 6.34
CA PHE A 14 -6.01 19.78 7.03
C PHE A 14 -5.09 20.88 6.54
N SER A 15 -4.77 21.81 7.42
CA SER A 15 -3.73 22.80 7.22
C SER A 15 -2.46 22.07 6.76
N THR A 16 -2.17 22.13 5.47
CA THR A 16 -0.81 22.02 4.97
C THR A 16 -0.05 23.11 5.69
N TYR A 17 0.90 22.74 6.54
CA TYR A 17 1.87 23.70 7.03
C TYR A 17 2.62 24.22 5.80
N GLU A 18 2.24 25.36 5.31
CA GLU A 18 3.14 26.21 4.54
C GLU A 18 4.31 26.47 5.49
N ILE A 19 5.42 25.82 5.21
CA ILE A 19 6.71 26.24 5.72
C ILE A 19 6.89 27.60 5.10
N GLY A 20 6.67 28.63 5.90
CA GLY A 20 6.84 30.00 5.49
C GLY A 20 8.16 30.09 4.73
N GLU A 21 8.12 30.62 3.53
CA GLU A 21 9.30 30.90 2.74
C GLU A 21 10.20 31.80 3.59
N SER A 22 11.11 31.16 4.32
CA SER A 22 12.12 31.88 5.04
C SER A 22 13.00 32.60 3.97
N SER A 23 13.45 33.78 4.30
CA SER A 23 14.28 34.66 3.48
C SER A 23 15.55 34.04 2.88
N HIS A 24 15.69 32.71 2.93
CA HIS A 24 16.78 31.96 2.29
C HIS A 24 16.60 31.70 0.79
N SER A 25 15.37 31.77 0.23
CA SER A 25 15.20 31.61 -1.22
C SER A 25 15.84 32.73 -2.04
N SER A 26 15.90 33.91 -1.47
CA SER A 26 16.58 35.07 -2.11
C SER A 26 18.11 34.95 -2.12
N ARG A 27 18.71 34.24 -1.14
CA ARG A 27 20.16 33.98 -1.12
C ARG A 27 20.57 32.87 -2.08
N LEU A 28 19.77 31.84 -2.25
CA LEU A 28 20.06 30.77 -3.21
C LEU A 28 19.99 31.27 -4.67
N ARG A 29 19.07 32.18 -4.99
CA ARG A 29 19.03 32.82 -6.33
C ARG A 29 20.20 33.74 -6.62
N ARG A 30 20.86 34.31 -5.61
CA ARG A 30 22.06 35.15 -5.79
C ARG A 30 23.34 34.32 -5.98
N VAL A 31 23.42 33.13 -5.39
CA VAL A 31 24.57 32.23 -5.57
C VAL A 31 24.57 31.59 -6.96
N SER A 32 23.39 31.31 -7.55
CA SER A 32 23.32 30.72 -8.89
C SER A 32 23.68 31.71 -10.02
N ARG A 33 23.77 33.02 -9.75
CA ARG A 33 24.19 34.02 -10.74
C ARG A 33 25.70 34.31 -10.75
N MET A 34 26.48 33.74 -9.83
CA MET A 34 27.96 33.97 -9.77
C MET A 34 28.79 32.75 -10.19
N LEU A 35 28.16 31.70 -10.70
CA LEU A 35 28.89 30.58 -11.31
C LEU A 35 28.82 30.74 -12.82
N GLU A 36 29.68 31.59 -13.36
CA GLU A 36 30.05 31.49 -14.76
C GLU A 36 30.73 30.15 -15.03
N PRO A 37 30.48 29.50 -16.19
CA PRO A 37 31.09 28.22 -16.49
C PRO A 37 32.60 28.41 -16.57
N VAL A 38 33.33 27.89 -15.59
CA VAL A 38 34.77 27.71 -15.67
C VAL A 38 35.03 26.74 -16.82
N THR A 39 35.43 27.30 -17.97
CA THR A 39 35.93 26.52 -19.09
C THR A 39 37.10 25.68 -18.62
N CYS A 40 36.94 24.40 -18.65
CA CYS A 40 37.94 23.38 -18.34
C CYS A 40 38.99 23.36 -19.45
N ALA A 41 39.96 24.31 -19.41
CA ALA A 41 41.13 24.28 -20.27
C ALA A 41 42.35 24.56 -19.40
N ARG A 42 43.07 23.53 -19.06
CA ARG A 42 44.47 23.42 -18.60
C ARG A 42 44.62 22.52 -17.36
N TYR A 43 44.50 21.22 -17.57
CA TYR A 43 45.25 20.21 -16.83
C TYR A 43 45.60 19.09 -17.82
N ALA A 44 46.62 19.34 -18.61
CA ALA A 44 47.33 18.31 -19.32
C ALA A 44 48.73 18.21 -18.69
N SER A 45 49.10 17.01 -18.34
CA SER A 45 50.41 16.53 -17.88
C SER A 45 50.63 16.36 -16.37
N SER A 46 50.05 15.30 -15.84
CA SER A 46 50.74 14.34 -15.02
C SER A 46 50.12 12.98 -15.31
N GLN A 47 50.95 12.03 -15.72
CA GLN A 47 50.58 10.62 -15.84
C GLN A 47 50.40 10.08 -14.41
N GLU A 48 49.29 10.41 -13.76
CA GLU A 48 48.77 9.66 -12.64
C GLU A 48 48.18 8.38 -13.23
N GLU A 49 48.66 7.25 -12.79
CA GLU A 49 48.08 5.92 -13.06
C GLU A 49 46.56 6.06 -12.78
N ARG A 50 45.80 6.07 -13.88
CA ARG A 50 44.33 6.04 -13.78
C ARG A 50 43.97 4.75 -13.10
N THR A 51 43.62 4.82 -11.83
CA THR A 51 42.94 3.72 -11.13
C THR A 51 41.83 3.22 -12.06
N PRO A 52 41.72 1.93 -12.31
CA PRO A 52 40.70 1.39 -13.20
C PRO A 52 39.34 1.86 -12.68
N LEU A 53 38.50 2.37 -13.57
CA LEU A 53 37.13 2.77 -13.22
C LEU A 53 36.48 1.62 -12.45
N PRO A 54 35.79 1.89 -11.33
CA PRO A 54 35.17 0.86 -10.54
C PRO A 54 34.26 0.01 -11.42
N THR A 55 34.47 -1.29 -11.39
CA THR A 55 33.66 -2.26 -12.14
C THR A 55 32.22 -2.18 -11.64
N TYR A 56 31.26 -2.23 -12.56
CA TYR A 56 29.84 -2.28 -12.21
C TYR A 56 29.57 -3.42 -11.21
N PHE A 57 28.97 -3.08 -10.06
CA PHE A 57 28.56 -4.07 -9.08
C PHE A 57 27.25 -4.73 -9.52
N ASP A 58 27.29 -5.97 -9.91
CA ASP A 58 26.12 -6.80 -10.23
C ASP A 58 25.70 -7.60 -8.98
N CYS A 59 24.46 -7.38 -8.50
CA CYS A 59 23.90 -8.10 -7.35
C CYS A 59 23.64 -9.59 -7.65
N GLY A 60 23.82 -10.02 -8.89
CA GLY A 60 23.47 -11.35 -9.36
C GLY A 60 21.95 -11.55 -9.53
N ASP A 61 21.57 -12.81 -9.63
CA ASP A 61 20.17 -13.21 -9.85
C ASP A 61 19.43 -13.54 -8.55
N CYS A 62 18.11 -13.34 -8.55
CA CYS A 62 17.21 -13.74 -7.46
C CYS A 62 16.95 -15.26 -7.55
N VAL A 63 17.89 -16.08 -7.06
CA VAL A 63 17.84 -17.55 -7.16
C VAL A 63 17.92 -18.26 -5.82
N CYS A 64 18.28 -17.55 -4.75
CA CYS A 64 18.25 -18.13 -3.42
C CYS A 64 16.81 -18.34 -2.94
N VAL A 65 16.56 -19.47 -2.28
CA VAL A 65 15.22 -19.86 -1.81
C VAL A 65 15.19 -19.98 -0.30
N CYS A 66 14.22 -19.34 0.31
CA CYS A 66 14.00 -19.43 1.76
C CYS A 66 13.54 -20.85 2.14
N GLN A 67 14.26 -21.49 3.03
CA GLN A 67 13.97 -22.87 3.49
C GLN A 67 12.61 -23.03 4.20
N TYR A 68 11.99 -21.92 4.69
CA TYR A 68 10.75 -21.96 5.45
C TYR A 68 9.49 -21.69 4.61
N CYS A 69 9.58 -20.77 3.63
CA CYS A 69 8.40 -20.33 2.90
C CYS A 69 8.60 -20.28 1.38
N SER A 70 9.73 -20.82 0.89
CA SER A 70 10.11 -20.87 -0.54
C SER A 70 10.19 -19.50 -1.23
N ALA A 71 10.25 -18.38 -0.47
CA ALA A 71 10.42 -17.06 -1.03
C ALA A 71 11.79 -16.93 -1.69
N MET A 72 11.81 -16.31 -2.88
CA MET A 72 13.04 -16.08 -3.63
C MET A 72 13.72 -14.78 -3.18
N PHE A 73 15.05 -14.79 -3.09
CA PHE A 73 15.84 -13.65 -2.68
C PHE A 73 17.22 -13.64 -3.34
N TRP A 74 17.85 -12.46 -3.37
CA TRP A 74 19.24 -12.31 -3.82
C TRP A 74 20.22 -12.72 -2.74
N PHE A 75 21.35 -13.28 -3.12
CA PHE A 75 22.39 -13.64 -2.16
C PHE A 75 22.87 -12.46 -1.31
N ALA A 76 22.88 -11.25 -1.88
CA ALA A 76 23.22 -10.01 -1.18
C ALA A 76 22.24 -9.64 -0.04
N GLU A 77 20.97 -10.08 -0.11
CA GLU A 77 19.97 -9.83 0.92
C GLU A 77 20.04 -10.77 2.13
N ARG A 78 20.97 -11.74 2.09
CA ARG A 78 21.09 -12.70 3.20
C ARG A 78 21.44 -12.02 4.50
N VAL A 79 21.01 -12.61 5.61
CA VAL A 79 21.42 -12.20 6.95
C VAL A 79 22.81 -12.77 7.23
N VAL A 80 23.84 -11.94 7.14
CA VAL A 80 25.24 -12.34 7.12
C VAL A 80 25.65 -13.15 8.36
N HIS A 81 25.29 -12.71 9.56
CA HIS A 81 25.70 -13.32 10.83
C HIS A 81 25.10 -14.71 11.10
N ILE A 82 24.04 -15.12 10.40
CA ILE A 82 23.40 -16.43 10.56
C ILE A 82 23.50 -17.29 9.28
N SER A 83 24.03 -16.75 8.20
CA SER A 83 24.17 -17.45 6.92
C SER A 83 25.49 -18.19 6.85
N ARG A 84 25.47 -19.46 6.44
CA ARG A 84 26.66 -20.19 6.01
C ARG A 84 26.82 -20.01 4.51
N SER A 85 28.06 -20.16 3.99
CA SER A 85 28.35 -19.97 2.54
C SER A 85 27.43 -20.78 1.61
N ASN A 86 27.11 -22.02 1.98
CA ASN A 86 26.26 -22.91 1.17
C ASN A 86 24.78 -22.87 1.55
N HIS A 87 24.40 -22.13 2.61
CA HIS A 87 23.02 -22.03 3.09
C HIS A 87 22.69 -20.59 3.47
N PRO A 88 22.47 -19.71 2.48
CA PRO A 88 22.10 -18.33 2.74
C PRO A 88 20.73 -18.28 3.45
N ARG A 89 20.63 -17.50 4.51
CA ARG A 89 19.39 -17.30 5.26
C ARG A 89 18.83 -15.92 5.03
N TYR A 90 17.53 -15.85 4.87
CA TYR A 90 16.78 -14.61 4.67
C TYR A 90 15.59 -14.56 5.64
N ASN A 91 15.32 -13.40 6.22
CA ASN A 91 14.29 -13.26 7.26
C ASN A 91 13.19 -12.23 6.95
N GLN A 92 13.33 -11.44 5.87
CA GLN A 92 12.33 -10.41 5.56
C GLN A 92 11.02 -10.99 5.01
N CYS A 93 11.06 -12.16 4.38
CA CYS A 93 9.90 -12.83 3.81
C CYS A 93 8.94 -13.41 4.88
N CYS A 94 9.47 -14.21 5.83
CA CYS A 94 8.65 -14.98 6.78
C CYS A 94 9.17 -14.94 8.22
N LYS A 95 10.09 -14.01 8.53
CA LYS A 95 10.72 -13.87 9.85
C LYS A 95 11.25 -15.22 10.38
N SER A 96 12.04 -15.88 9.54
CA SER A 96 12.65 -17.19 9.84
C SER A 96 11.62 -18.29 10.16
N GLY A 97 10.51 -18.33 9.42
CA GLY A 97 9.46 -19.36 9.56
C GLY A 97 8.38 -19.04 10.60
N THR A 98 8.49 -17.92 11.34
CA THR A 98 7.46 -17.54 12.30
C THR A 98 6.16 -17.06 11.65
N VAL A 99 6.23 -16.60 10.39
CA VAL A 99 5.07 -16.28 9.57
C VAL A 99 4.85 -17.43 8.59
N ALA A 100 3.69 -18.08 8.69
CA ALA A 100 3.28 -19.12 7.75
C ALA A 100 1.83 -18.89 7.36
N MET A 101 1.60 -18.68 6.08
CA MET A 101 0.27 -18.52 5.50
C MET A 101 0.09 -19.54 4.37
N PRO A 102 -1.15 -19.93 4.06
CA PRO A 102 -1.41 -20.79 2.92
C PRO A 102 -0.91 -20.12 1.63
N PHE A 103 -0.49 -20.91 0.66
CA PHE A 103 -0.19 -20.43 -0.67
C PHE A 103 -1.47 -19.95 -1.37
N PRO A 104 -1.37 -18.95 -2.28
CA PRO A 104 -2.50 -18.53 -3.09
C PRO A 104 -3.11 -19.71 -3.86
N LEU A 105 -4.43 -19.71 -3.99
CA LEU A 105 -5.13 -20.67 -4.84
C LEU A 105 -4.73 -20.46 -6.31
N GLN A 106 -4.73 -21.53 -7.09
CA GLN A 106 -4.48 -21.43 -8.52
C GLN A 106 -5.64 -20.71 -9.20
N PRO A 107 -5.40 -19.61 -9.91
CA PRO A 107 -6.46 -18.88 -10.58
C PRO A 107 -7.04 -19.68 -11.75
N PRO A 108 -8.32 -19.46 -12.10
CA PRO A 108 -8.91 -20.04 -13.30
C PRO A 108 -8.12 -19.69 -14.55
N PRO A 109 -8.10 -20.57 -15.58
CA PRO A 109 -7.38 -20.33 -16.83
C PRO A 109 -7.69 -18.99 -17.48
N VAL A 110 -8.96 -18.57 -17.46
CA VAL A 110 -9.42 -17.28 -17.99
C VAL A 110 -8.72 -16.10 -17.33
N ILE A 111 -8.68 -16.07 -15.98
CA ILE A 111 -7.99 -15.00 -15.24
C ILE A 111 -6.49 -15.05 -15.53
N LYS A 112 -5.91 -16.24 -15.57
CA LYS A 112 -4.48 -16.39 -15.87
C LYS A 112 -4.13 -15.84 -17.25
N GLN A 113 -4.94 -16.14 -18.28
CA GLN A 113 -4.73 -15.61 -19.63
C GLN A 113 -4.83 -14.08 -19.68
N LEU A 114 -5.78 -13.47 -18.97
CA LEU A 114 -5.91 -12.02 -18.89
C LEU A 114 -4.68 -11.38 -18.21
N PHE A 115 -4.14 -11.99 -17.17
CA PHE A 115 -2.94 -11.48 -16.49
C PHE A 115 -1.63 -11.71 -17.26
N ASP A 116 -1.68 -12.45 -18.37
CA ASP A 116 -0.57 -12.59 -19.32
C ASP A 116 -0.80 -11.67 -20.56
N ASP A 117 -1.91 -10.93 -20.65
CA ASP A 117 -2.23 -9.98 -21.72
C ASP A 117 -1.82 -8.54 -21.35
N SER A 118 -1.00 -7.93 -22.19
CA SER A 118 -0.47 -6.57 -21.96
C SER A 118 -1.56 -5.50 -21.97
N GLY A 119 -2.47 -5.57 -22.93
CA GLY A 119 -3.55 -4.60 -23.07
C GLY A 119 -4.51 -4.62 -21.88
N PHE A 120 -4.73 -5.80 -21.29
CA PHE A 120 -5.47 -5.94 -20.06
C PHE A 120 -4.73 -5.33 -18.87
N LEU A 121 -3.43 -5.62 -18.71
CA LEU A 121 -2.61 -5.12 -17.58
C LEU A 121 -2.46 -3.60 -17.59
N GLU A 122 -2.39 -2.96 -18.75
CA GLU A 122 -2.39 -1.50 -18.84
C GLU A 122 -3.67 -0.88 -18.26
N ARG A 123 -4.80 -1.57 -18.38
CA ARG A 123 -6.15 -1.11 -17.97
C ARG A 123 -6.67 -1.86 -16.75
N ILE A 124 -5.88 -2.69 -16.11
CA ILE A 124 -6.31 -3.55 -15.00
C ILE A 124 -6.95 -2.78 -13.84
N ARG A 125 -6.52 -1.54 -13.59
CA ARG A 125 -7.14 -0.67 -12.57
C ARG A 125 -8.59 -0.33 -12.92
N LEU A 126 -8.88 -0.03 -14.19
CA LEU A 126 -10.24 0.24 -14.67
C LEU A 126 -11.11 -1.01 -14.58
N TYR A 127 -10.59 -2.14 -15.07
CA TYR A 127 -11.31 -3.41 -14.92
C TYR A 127 -11.57 -3.75 -13.45
N ASN A 128 -10.59 -3.61 -12.58
CA ASN A 128 -10.80 -3.86 -11.15
C ASN A 128 -11.85 -2.92 -10.54
N SER A 129 -11.85 -1.64 -10.91
CA SER A 129 -12.84 -0.66 -10.42
C SER A 129 -14.27 -1.00 -10.83
N MET A 130 -14.46 -1.67 -11.99
CA MET A 130 -15.77 -2.17 -12.41
C MET A 130 -16.30 -3.29 -11.51
N PHE A 131 -15.41 -4.07 -10.92
CA PHE A 131 -15.75 -5.22 -10.06
C PHE A 131 -15.57 -4.97 -8.57
N ALA A 132 -14.96 -3.85 -8.19
CA ALA A 132 -14.81 -3.46 -6.80
C ALA A 132 -16.18 -3.35 -6.10
N MET A 133 -16.27 -3.88 -4.88
CA MET A 133 -17.48 -3.87 -4.05
C MET A 133 -17.52 -2.66 -3.13
N THR A 134 -16.40 -1.95 -3.01
CA THR A 134 -16.22 -0.73 -2.21
C THR A 134 -15.78 0.41 -3.10
N SER A 135 -16.08 1.65 -2.72
CA SER A 135 -15.49 2.82 -3.36
C SER A 135 -14.16 3.16 -2.73
N PHE A 136 -13.19 3.54 -3.56
CA PHE A 136 -11.86 3.95 -3.16
C PHE A 136 -11.88 5.46 -2.85
N GLY A 137 -11.91 5.80 -1.56
CA GLY A 137 -11.94 7.18 -1.08
C GLY A 137 -10.51 7.68 -0.84
N ALA A 138 -9.92 8.27 -1.88
CA ALA A 138 -8.60 8.88 -1.85
C ALA A 138 -8.48 9.91 -2.97
N ASP A 139 -7.67 10.94 -2.76
CA ASP A 139 -7.32 11.91 -3.80
C ASP A 139 -6.13 11.33 -4.60
N VAL A 140 -6.43 10.74 -5.77
CA VAL A 140 -5.42 10.18 -6.67
C VAL A 140 -4.89 11.29 -7.58
N GLU A 141 -3.59 11.50 -7.57
CA GLU A 141 -2.92 12.47 -8.44
C GLU A 141 -2.60 11.84 -9.79
N GLU A 142 -3.44 12.08 -10.80
CA GLU A 142 -3.26 11.52 -12.15
C GLU A 142 -2.31 12.37 -13.01
N ASN A 143 -2.20 13.66 -12.73
CA ASN A 143 -1.42 14.63 -13.54
C ASN A 143 0.10 14.41 -13.54
N ILE A 144 0.61 13.51 -12.70
CA ILE A 144 2.05 13.21 -12.64
C ILE A 144 2.52 12.25 -13.72
N ASN A 145 1.59 11.56 -14.39
CA ASN A 145 1.87 10.59 -15.44
C ASN A 145 1.78 11.23 -16.84
N ASP A 146 2.57 12.29 -17.07
CA ASP A 146 2.59 13.07 -18.32
C ASP A 146 3.44 12.44 -19.45
N GLY A 147 3.84 11.19 -19.28
CA GLY A 147 4.65 10.43 -20.24
C GLY A 147 6.14 10.71 -20.21
N ARG A 148 6.64 11.55 -19.28
CA ARG A 148 8.06 11.86 -19.13
C ARG A 148 8.84 10.91 -18.23
N GLY A 149 8.17 9.91 -17.64
CA GLY A 149 8.78 8.94 -16.73
C GLY A 149 7.97 7.65 -16.61
N PRO A 150 8.44 6.71 -15.77
CA PRO A 150 7.67 5.48 -15.47
C PRO A 150 6.37 5.84 -14.76
N TYR A 151 5.34 5.00 -14.95
CA TYR A 151 4.06 5.18 -14.28
C TYR A 151 4.20 5.16 -12.76
N VAL A 152 3.57 6.12 -12.07
CA VAL A 152 3.56 6.23 -10.62
C VAL A 152 2.12 6.35 -10.12
N PHE A 153 1.76 5.53 -9.16
CA PHE A 153 0.51 5.68 -8.42
C PHE A 153 0.74 6.55 -7.18
N LYS A 154 0.17 7.76 -7.18
CA LYS A 154 0.32 8.71 -6.09
C LYS A 154 -1.03 9.11 -5.51
N VAL A 155 -1.09 9.17 -4.18
CA VAL A 155 -2.29 9.53 -3.43
C VAL A 155 -1.95 10.62 -2.43
N SER A 156 -2.82 11.62 -2.33
CA SER A 156 -2.77 12.64 -1.29
C SER A 156 -3.81 12.35 -0.22
N GLY A 157 -3.41 12.45 1.05
CA GLY A 157 -4.27 12.20 2.20
C GLY A 157 -4.42 10.73 2.57
N GLN A 158 -5.56 10.39 3.18
CA GLN A 158 -5.82 9.06 3.74
C GLN A 158 -6.67 8.22 2.79
N ILE A 159 -6.25 6.97 2.56
CA ILE A 159 -7.06 5.99 1.84
C ILE A 159 -8.17 5.46 2.75
N SER A 160 -9.36 5.33 2.20
CA SER A 160 -10.54 4.77 2.87
C SER A 160 -11.36 3.96 1.87
N HIS A 161 -11.79 2.77 2.27
CA HIS A 161 -12.77 2.00 1.51
C HIS A 161 -14.16 2.24 2.10
N TRP A 162 -15.10 2.65 1.27
CA TRP A 162 -16.48 2.90 1.67
C TRP A 162 -17.41 1.89 1.05
N ILE A 163 -18.34 1.38 1.84
CA ILE A 163 -19.37 0.45 1.41
C ILE A 163 -20.74 1.06 1.73
N GLY A 164 -21.65 1.01 0.76
CA GLY A 164 -23.00 1.57 0.88
C GLY A 164 -24.06 0.52 1.20
N SER A 165 -25.34 0.92 1.06
CA SER A 165 -26.49 0.01 1.14
C SER A 165 -26.51 -1.01 0.01
N LEU A 166 -27.25 -2.09 0.20
CA LEU A 166 -27.43 -3.16 -0.81
C LEU A 166 -28.18 -2.66 -2.05
N CYS A 167 -29.20 -1.80 -1.87
CA CYS A 167 -29.97 -1.22 -2.95
C CYS A 167 -29.61 0.26 -3.17
N PRO A 168 -29.62 0.75 -4.42
CA PRO A 168 -29.42 2.16 -4.70
C PRO A 168 -30.58 3.00 -4.18
N PRO A 169 -30.39 4.32 -3.89
CA PRO A 169 -31.45 5.24 -3.64
C PRO A 169 -32.43 5.32 -4.83
N PRO A 170 -33.69 5.74 -4.60
CA PRO A 170 -34.65 5.93 -5.70
C PRO A 170 -34.08 6.86 -6.77
N ASN A 171 -34.20 6.47 -8.04
CA ASN A 171 -33.70 7.18 -9.22
C ASN A 171 -32.16 7.24 -9.36
N GLU A 172 -31.40 6.55 -8.53
CA GLU A 172 -29.96 6.37 -8.71
C GLU A 172 -29.65 5.00 -9.34
N LYS A 173 -28.55 4.96 -10.09
CA LYS A 173 -28.07 3.72 -10.71
C LYS A 173 -27.21 2.94 -9.72
N PRO A 174 -27.23 1.60 -9.81
CA PRO A 174 -26.43 0.76 -8.94
C PRO A 174 -24.93 1.03 -9.14
N ARG A 175 -24.17 1.03 -8.05
CA ARG A 175 -22.72 1.25 -8.01
C ARG A 175 -22.04 0.21 -7.11
N PHE A 176 -20.80 -0.16 -7.44
CA PHE A 176 -20.00 -1.05 -6.60
C PHE A 176 -20.75 -2.35 -6.25
N LEU A 177 -20.86 -2.66 -4.95
CA LEU A 177 -21.61 -3.77 -4.41
C LEU A 177 -23.04 -3.90 -5.00
N GLN A 178 -23.74 -2.78 -5.21
CA GLN A 178 -25.12 -2.78 -5.69
C GLN A 178 -25.27 -3.41 -7.09
N MET A 179 -24.21 -3.40 -7.91
CA MET A 179 -24.22 -4.05 -9.22
C MET A 179 -24.35 -5.59 -9.12
N TYR A 180 -23.99 -6.17 -7.99
CA TYR A 180 -24.14 -7.61 -7.75
C TYR A 180 -25.51 -7.99 -7.19
N VAL A 181 -26.21 -7.03 -6.57
CA VAL A 181 -27.45 -7.26 -5.82
C VAL A 181 -28.67 -6.77 -6.59
N TYR A 182 -28.62 -5.63 -7.30
CA TYR A 182 -29.82 -4.93 -7.77
C TYR A 182 -30.17 -5.18 -9.23
N ASP A 183 -29.21 -5.18 -10.15
CA ASP A 183 -29.49 -5.29 -11.60
C ASP A 183 -28.55 -6.29 -12.28
N THR A 184 -28.95 -7.55 -12.22
CA THR A 184 -28.16 -8.63 -12.81
C THR A 184 -28.34 -8.79 -14.33
N GLN A 185 -29.44 -8.26 -14.92
CA GLN A 185 -29.70 -8.37 -16.34
C GLN A 185 -28.92 -7.35 -17.19
N ASN A 186 -28.74 -6.15 -16.64
CA ASN A 186 -28.01 -5.06 -17.31
C ASN A 186 -26.59 -4.85 -16.71
N GLU A 187 -26.09 -5.81 -15.92
CA GLU A 187 -24.82 -5.69 -15.17
C GLU A 187 -23.65 -5.24 -16.05
N ILE A 188 -23.45 -5.87 -17.21
CA ILE A 188 -22.34 -5.56 -18.12
C ILE A 188 -22.47 -4.13 -18.67
N ALA A 189 -23.66 -3.74 -19.12
CA ALA A 189 -23.92 -2.41 -19.64
C ALA A 189 -23.73 -1.33 -18.56
N ASN A 190 -24.18 -1.59 -17.33
CA ASN A 190 -24.01 -0.69 -16.20
C ASN A 190 -22.53 -0.54 -15.80
N ARG A 191 -21.74 -1.64 -15.79
CA ARG A 191 -20.31 -1.58 -15.50
C ARG A 191 -19.55 -0.76 -16.53
N LEU A 192 -19.80 -0.96 -17.82
CA LEU A 192 -19.16 -0.22 -18.92
C LEU A 192 -19.55 1.26 -18.94
N ARG A 193 -20.81 1.58 -18.65
CA ARG A 193 -21.34 2.95 -18.71
C ARG A 193 -20.68 3.90 -17.71
N PHE A 194 -20.23 3.41 -16.55
CA PHE A 194 -19.52 4.22 -15.57
C PHE A 194 -18.21 4.80 -16.11
N PHE A 195 -17.61 4.12 -17.08
CA PHE A 195 -16.35 4.51 -17.71
C PHE A 195 -16.54 5.09 -19.12
N ALA A 196 -17.80 5.35 -19.53
CA ALA A 196 -18.13 5.86 -20.85
C ALA A 196 -17.58 7.26 -21.18
N GLY A 197 -17.09 7.99 -20.18
CA GLY A 197 -16.45 9.30 -20.37
C GLY A 197 -14.92 9.27 -20.29
N THR A 198 -14.34 8.15 -19.89
CA THR A 198 -12.89 7.97 -19.81
C THR A 198 -12.48 7.01 -20.91
N ASP A 199 -11.79 7.50 -21.91
CA ASP A 199 -11.14 6.77 -23.02
C ASP A 199 -11.75 5.40 -23.38
N GLN A 200 -12.94 5.43 -24.02
CA GLN A 200 -13.69 4.22 -24.42
C GLN A 200 -12.90 3.29 -25.37
N ASN A 201 -11.80 3.76 -25.92
CA ASN A 201 -11.05 3.09 -26.99
C ASN A 201 -10.24 1.86 -26.54
N GLY A 202 -10.55 1.23 -25.43
CA GLY A 202 -9.77 0.08 -24.99
C GLY A 202 -10.43 -0.90 -24.03
N LEU A 203 -11.67 -0.64 -23.58
CA LEU A 203 -12.38 -1.56 -22.70
C LEU A 203 -13.22 -2.55 -23.54
N SER A 204 -12.96 -3.84 -23.38
CA SER A 204 -13.64 -4.90 -24.12
C SER A 204 -14.85 -5.43 -23.34
N PRO A 205 -16.08 -5.34 -23.90
CA PRO A 205 -17.27 -5.94 -23.31
C PRO A 205 -17.12 -7.47 -23.09
N ALA A 206 -16.39 -8.14 -23.99
CA ALA A 206 -16.14 -9.57 -23.88
C ALA A 206 -15.29 -9.91 -22.62
N ILE A 207 -14.27 -9.10 -22.32
CA ILE A 207 -13.47 -9.25 -21.10
C ILE A 207 -14.34 -9.02 -19.86
N VAL A 208 -15.18 -7.98 -19.86
CA VAL A 208 -16.09 -7.69 -18.73
C VAL A 208 -17.08 -8.83 -18.51
N SER A 209 -17.66 -9.39 -19.59
CA SER A 209 -18.53 -10.57 -19.48
C SER A 209 -17.80 -11.77 -18.90
N SER A 210 -16.64 -12.10 -19.44
CA SER A 210 -15.83 -13.24 -19.01
C SER A 210 -15.40 -13.13 -17.53
N LEU A 211 -15.00 -11.93 -17.09
CA LEU A 211 -14.68 -11.65 -15.69
C LEU A 211 -15.92 -11.76 -14.79
N SER A 212 -17.08 -11.22 -15.24
CA SER A 212 -18.32 -11.31 -14.48
C SER A 212 -18.72 -12.77 -14.25
N ASP A 213 -18.70 -13.60 -15.29
CA ASP A 213 -19.09 -15.01 -15.22
C ASP A 213 -18.11 -15.81 -14.34
N THR A 214 -16.81 -15.52 -14.49
CA THR A 214 -15.78 -16.16 -13.66
C THR A 214 -15.96 -15.79 -12.20
N LEU A 215 -16.05 -14.51 -11.85
CA LEU A 215 -16.23 -14.08 -10.46
C LEU A 215 -17.55 -14.58 -9.86
N LYS A 216 -18.61 -14.66 -10.66
CA LYS A 216 -19.88 -15.29 -10.23
C LYS A 216 -19.73 -16.73 -9.80
N SER A 217 -18.85 -17.47 -10.45
CA SER A 217 -18.67 -18.90 -10.18
C SER A 217 -17.76 -19.17 -8.96
N ILE A 218 -16.77 -18.31 -8.69
CA ILE A 218 -15.72 -18.62 -7.72
C ILE A 218 -15.65 -17.66 -6.52
N ASN A 219 -16.14 -16.41 -6.64
CA ASN A 219 -15.97 -15.41 -5.59
C ASN A 219 -17.03 -15.55 -4.50
N GLU A 220 -16.59 -15.80 -3.27
CA GLU A 220 -17.49 -16.01 -2.13
C GLU A 220 -18.34 -14.78 -1.81
N TYR A 221 -17.80 -13.57 -1.93
CA TYR A 221 -18.58 -12.33 -1.69
C TYR A 221 -19.67 -12.15 -2.75
N VAL A 222 -19.34 -12.42 -4.03
CA VAL A 222 -20.33 -12.37 -5.12
C VAL A 222 -21.48 -13.35 -4.86
N ARG A 223 -21.16 -14.55 -4.37
CA ARG A 223 -22.19 -15.56 -4.02
C ARG A 223 -23.09 -15.06 -2.88
N VAL A 224 -22.51 -14.52 -1.81
CA VAL A 224 -23.28 -13.96 -0.68
C VAL A 224 -24.19 -12.82 -1.16
N PHE A 225 -23.70 -11.91 -1.99
CA PHE A 225 -24.48 -10.77 -2.46
C PHE A 225 -25.57 -11.18 -3.45
N LYS A 226 -25.33 -12.18 -4.29
CA LYS A 226 -26.34 -12.69 -5.21
C LYS A 226 -27.48 -13.42 -4.51
N ASN A 227 -27.18 -14.18 -3.46
CA ASN A 227 -28.23 -14.81 -2.66
C ASN A 227 -29.15 -13.76 -1.99
N ALA A 228 -28.65 -12.56 -1.76
CA ALA A 228 -29.45 -11.45 -1.25
C ALA A 228 -30.35 -10.78 -2.31
N PHE A 229 -30.04 -10.94 -3.60
CA PHE A 229 -30.81 -10.36 -4.69
C PHE A 229 -32.28 -10.80 -4.66
N GLU A 230 -32.52 -12.11 -4.51
CA GLU A 230 -33.87 -12.69 -4.45
C GLU A 230 -34.72 -12.08 -3.33
N LEU A 231 -34.06 -11.73 -2.21
CA LEU A 231 -34.69 -11.10 -1.04
C LEU A 231 -34.91 -9.59 -1.21
N CYS A 232 -34.08 -8.93 -2.02
CA CYS A 232 -34.23 -7.49 -2.32
C CYS A 232 -35.43 -7.22 -3.25
N ASP A 233 -35.72 -8.12 -4.17
CA ASP A 233 -36.75 -7.96 -5.22
C ASP A 233 -38.18 -8.18 -4.71
N ILE A 234 -38.35 -8.70 -3.49
CA ILE A 234 -39.66 -8.89 -2.87
C ILE A 234 -40.16 -7.52 -2.38
N GLU A 235 -41.13 -6.92 -3.10
CA GLU A 235 -41.84 -5.73 -2.64
C GLU A 235 -42.59 -6.02 -1.32
N GLY A 236 -42.29 -5.22 -0.27
CA GLY A 236 -42.87 -5.44 1.06
C GLY A 236 -42.27 -6.60 1.84
N GLY A 237 -41.21 -7.23 1.36
CA GLY A 237 -40.46 -8.24 2.09
C GLY A 237 -39.81 -7.71 3.37
N PRO A 238 -39.52 -8.58 4.35
CA PRO A 238 -38.96 -8.18 5.64
C PRO A 238 -37.62 -7.46 5.45
N ASP A 239 -37.34 -6.51 6.34
CA ASP A 239 -36.00 -5.90 6.40
C ASP A 239 -34.97 -6.96 6.77
N PHE A 240 -33.85 -6.96 6.07
CA PHE A 240 -32.72 -7.84 6.34
C PHE A 240 -31.41 -7.07 6.19
N SER A 241 -30.37 -7.58 6.80
CA SER A 241 -29.00 -7.13 6.63
C SER A 241 -28.09 -8.28 6.20
N ILE A 242 -27.02 -7.96 5.49
CA ILE A 242 -25.92 -8.90 5.27
C ILE A 242 -24.82 -8.56 6.27
N ARG A 243 -24.46 -9.54 7.07
CA ARG A 243 -23.38 -9.43 8.02
C ARG A 243 -22.15 -10.16 7.49
N LEU A 244 -21.08 -9.41 7.23
CA LEU A 244 -19.77 -9.99 6.91
C LEU A 244 -19.00 -10.14 8.22
N TYR A 245 -18.71 -11.38 8.56
CA TYR A 245 -18.07 -11.71 9.83
C TYR A 245 -16.57 -11.44 9.82
N ASN A 246 -16.07 -10.92 10.93
CA ASN A 246 -14.64 -10.86 11.21
C ASN A 246 -14.16 -12.17 11.86
N ASN A 247 -14.53 -13.28 11.31
CA ASN A 247 -14.14 -14.66 11.64
C ASN A 247 -13.74 -14.86 13.11
N VAL A 248 -14.74 -14.77 14.01
CA VAL A 248 -14.56 -14.91 15.45
C VAL A 248 -15.20 -16.25 15.89
N PRO A 249 -14.44 -17.25 16.27
CA PRO A 249 -15.00 -18.30 17.10
C PRO A 249 -15.16 -17.74 18.52
N ASP A 250 -16.24 -17.02 18.79
CA ASP A 250 -16.68 -16.82 20.15
C ASP A 250 -17.49 -18.05 20.54
N ARG A 251 -17.06 -18.77 21.58
CA ARG A 251 -17.68 -20.02 22.05
C ARG A 251 -19.13 -19.89 22.55
N ARG A 252 -19.72 -18.70 22.43
CA ARG A 252 -21.07 -18.40 22.95
C ARG A 252 -22.18 -18.41 21.91
N TYR A 253 -21.83 -18.44 20.61
CA TYR A 253 -22.81 -18.48 19.52
C TYR A 253 -22.39 -19.52 18.50
N ASP A 254 -23.36 -20.15 17.85
CA ASP A 254 -23.13 -21.05 16.72
C ASP A 254 -22.35 -20.30 15.65
N ALA A 255 -21.04 -20.52 15.63
CA ALA A 255 -20.19 -19.91 14.63
C ALA A 255 -20.59 -20.42 13.25
N PRO A 256 -20.68 -19.54 12.24
CA PRO A 256 -20.90 -19.99 10.87
C PRO A 256 -19.84 -21.04 10.51
N ALA A 257 -20.21 -21.98 9.65
CA ALA A 257 -19.31 -23.05 9.25
C ALA A 257 -17.94 -22.50 8.82
N PRO A 258 -16.84 -23.21 9.08
CA PRO A 258 -15.50 -22.77 8.68
C PRO A 258 -15.50 -22.41 7.18
N GLY A 259 -15.09 -21.17 6.87
CA GLY A 259 -15.09 -20.63 5.50
C GLY A 259 -16.31 -19.77 5.13
N THR A 260 -17.31 -19.60 6.01
CA THR A 260 -18.43 -18.69 5.76
C THR A 260 -17.98 -17.23 5.96
N LEU A 261 -18.01 -16.43 4.89
CA LEU A 261 -17.61 -15.01 4.92
C LEU A 261 -18.74 -14.09 5.38
N GLY A 262 -20.00 -14.47 5.17
CA GLY A 262 -21.15 -13.69 5.54
C GLY A 262 -22.43 -14.49 5.61
N ALA A 263 -23.43 -13.93 6.27
CA ALA A 263 -24.76 -14.50 6.33
C ALA A 263 -25.82 -13.39 6.23
N ILE A 264 -26.99 -13.76 5.74
CA ILE A 264 -28.18 -12.92 5.74
C ILE A 264 -28.78 -13.04 7.14
N VAL A 265 -29.01 -11.89 7.79
CA VAL A 265 -29.57 -11.83 9.13
C VAL A 265 -30.93 -11.13 9.04
N HIS A 266 -31.96 -11.78 9.57
CA HIS A 266 -33.28 -11.22 9.74
C HIS A 266 -33.47 -10.78 11.19
N GLY A 267 -33.84 -9.51 11.42
CA GLY A 267 -34.11 -8.98 12.75
C GLY A 267 -33.06 -8.02 13.30
N ASP A 268 -33.00 -7.88 14.62
CA ASP A 268 -32.23 -6.88 15.32
C ASP A 268 -30.72 -7.20 15.33
N ASP A 269 -29.89 -6.19 15.00
CA ASP A 269 -28.42 -6.28 14.95
C ASP A 269 -27.75 -6.22 16.34
N SER A 270 -28.53 -6.41 17.42
CA SER A 270 -28.07 -6.22 18.82
C SER A 270 -26.85 -7.07 19.22
N ASN A 271 -26.53 -8.12 18.49
CA ASN A 271 -25.43 -9.04 18.75
C ASN A 271 -24.23 -8.86 17.80
N ALA A 272 -24.17 -7.73 17.07
CA ALA A 272 -23.06 -7.47 16.14
C ALA A 272 -21.74 -7.23 16.89
N SER A 273 -20.66 -7.89 16.44
CA SER A 273 -19.31 -7.53 16.88
C SER A 273 -18.92 -6.15 16.34
N THR A 274 -18.18 -5.37 17.12
CA THR A 274 -17.66 -4.05 16.71
C THR A 274 -16.86 -4.07 15.41
N TYR A 275 -16.45 -5.25 14.97
CA TYR A 275 -15.61 -5.44 13.78
C TYR A 275 -16.37 -6.03 12.58
N ASP A 276 -17.64 -6.36 12.71
CA ASP A 276 -18.43 -6.88 11.58
C ASP A 276 -18.86 -5.74 10.66
N ILE A 277 -19.02 -6.05 9.37
CA ILE A 277 -19.59 -5.12 8.40
C ILE A 277 -21.06 -5.48 8.23
N ILE A 278 -21.97 -4.56 8.52
CA ILE A 278 -23.40 -4.77 8.39
C ILE A 278 -23.90 -3.94 7.22
N LEU A 279 -24.55 -4.59 6.27
CA LEU A 279 -25.06 -4.00 5.04
C LEU A 279 -26.58 -4.07 5.07
N HIS A 280 -27.24 -2.94 5.24
CA HIS A 280 -28.70 -2.83 5.26
C HIS A 280 -29.29 -2.82 3.84
N LYS A 281 -30.53 -3.33 3.69
CA LYS A 281 -31.27 -3.39 2.43
C LYS A 281 -31.44 -1.98 1.83
N LYS A 282 -32.00 -1.04 2.59
CA LYS A 282 -32.30 0.34 2.16
C LYS A 282 -31.83 1.34 3.23
N ASN A 283 -31.65 2.59 2.83
CA ASN A 283 -31.36 3.74 3.71
C ASN A 283 -30.09 3.61 4.59
N GLY A 284 -29.20 2.68 4.30
CA GLY A 284 -27.90 2.63 4.95
C GLY A 284 -27.03 3.79 4.48
N THR A 285 -26.50 4.58 5.41
CA THR A 285 -25.43 5.54 5.09
C THR A 285 -24.17 4.78 4.73
N ALA A 286 -23.42 5.29 3.73
CA ALA A 286 -22.13 4.70 3.40
C ALA A 286 -21.24 4.66 4.64
N GLN A 287 -20.71 3.48 4.96
CA GLN A 287 -19.84 3.25 6.10
C GLN A 287 -18.42 2.98 5.64
N ARG A 288 -17.47 3.38 6.46
CA ARG A 288 -16.06 3.10 6.21
C ARG A 288 -15.74 1.68 6.65
N VAL A 289 -15.21 0.88 5.74
CA VAL A 289 -14.72 -0.47 6.05
C VAL A 289 -13.48 -0.34 6.93
N SER A 290 -13.46 -1.07 8.05
CA SER A 290 -12.27 -1.10 8.90
C SER A 290 -11.11 -1.79 8.19
N LYS A 291 -9.94 -1.16 8.17
CA LYS A 291 -8.69 -1.76 7.67
C LYS A 291 -8.24 -3.02 8.42
N LEU A 292 -8.82 -3.25 9.62
CA LEU A 292 -8.58 -4.43 10.44
C LEU A 292 -9.52 -5.58 10.08
N HIS A 293 -10.47 -5.35 9.16
CA HIS A 293 -11.40 -6.37 8.71
C HIS A 293 -10.76 -7.23 7.61
N PRO A 294 -10.86 -8.58 7.66
CA PRO A 294 -10.26 -9.46 6.65
C PRO A 294 -10.81 -9.24 5.24
N SER A 295 -12.02 -8.70 5.11
CA SER A 295 -12.63 -8.36 3.81
C SER A 295 -12.13 -7.03 3.21
N TYR A 296 -11.32 -6.24 3.93
CA TYR A 296 -10.90 -4.90 3.50
C TYR A 296 -10.27 -4.90 2.10
N MET A 297 -9.24 -5.71 1.90
CA MET A 297 -8.57 -5.80 0.60
C MET A 297 -9.36 -6.59 -0.46
N PRO A 298 -9.96 -7.74 -0.18
CA PRO A 298 -10.69 -8.50 -1.20
C PRO A 298 -11.92 -7.78 -1.77
N LEU A 299 -12.62 -6.98 -0.97
CA LEU A 299 -13.76 -6.18 -1.46
C LEU A 299 -13.33 -5.08 -2.44
N GLN A 300 -12.14 -4.52 -2.28
CA GLN A 300 -11.61 -3.47 -3.15
C GLN A 300 -10.87 -4.04 -4.37
N TYR A 301 -10.22 -5.19 -4.23
CA TYR A 301 -9.35 -5.78 -5.24
C TYR A 301 -9.79 -7.18 -5.68
N PRO A 302 -11.03 -7.35 -6.20
CA PRO A 302 -11.54 -8.68 -6.56
C PRO A 302 -10.74 -9.36 -7.69
N LEU A 303 -10.02 -8.63 -8.53
CA LEU A 303 -9.17 -9.24 -9.57
C LEU A 303 -7.85 -9.79 -8.99
N LEU A 304 -7.34 -9.24 -7.88
CA LEU A 304 -6.18 -9.78 -7.19
C LEU A 304 -6.56 -10.92 -6.22
N PHE A 305 -7.80 -10.93 -5.75
CA PHE A 305 -8.36 -11.90 -4.80
C PHE A 305 -9.66 -12.50 -5.37
N PRO A 306 -9.59 -13.25 -6.48
CA PRO A 306 -10.77 -13.66 -7.23
C PRO A 306 -11.68 -14.65 -6.51
N PHE A 307 -11.16 -15.39 -5.53
CA PHE A 307 -11.96 -16.31 -4.71
C PHE A 307 -12.62 -15.64 -3.50
N GLY A 308 -12.28 -14.37 -3.22
CA GLY A 308 -12.69 -13.67 -2.01
C GLY A 308 -11.84 -14.09 -0.80
N GLU A 309 -10.56 -14.37 -1.03
CA GLU A 309 -9.62 -14.80 0.01
C GLU A 309 -9.54 -13.78 1.14
N GLN A 310 -9.63 -14.25 2.37
CA GLN A 310 -9.56 -13.37 3.53
C GLN A 310 -8.18 -12.72 3.68
N GLY A 311 -8.20 -11.42 3.97
CA GLY A 311 -7.02 -10.62 4.24
C GLY A 311 -6.50 -10.77 5.68
N TRP A 312 -5.75 -9.77 6.12
CA TRP A 312 -5.22 -9.71 7.48
C TRP A 312 -6.35 -9.47 8.50
N SER A 313 -6.23 -10.14 9.66
CA SER A 313 -7.05 -9.85 10.83
C SER A 313 -6.19 -9.82 12.10
N PRO A 314 -6.61 -9.10 13.17
CA PRO A 314 -5.88 -9.04 14.45
C PRO A 314 -5.69 -10.39 15.14
N ARG A 315 -6.39 -11.42 14.70
CA ARG A 315 -6.39 -12.76 15.29
C ARG A 315 -5.45 -13.74 14.59
N LEU A 316 -4.80 -13.32 13.52
CA LEU A 316 -3.76 -14.13 12.91
C LEU A 316 -2.56 -14.24 13.85
N HIS A 317 -2.13 -15.47 14.11
CA HIS A 317 -1.03 -15.77 15.03
C HIS A 317 0.24 -16.16 14.28
N ARG A 318 1.37 -15.91 14.93
CA ARG A 318 2.68 -16.37 14.47
C ARG A 318 2.90 -17.83 14.90
N ARG A 319 3.54 -18.62 14.07
CA ARG A 319 4.02 -19.96 14.47
C ARG A 319 5.32 -19.79 15.27
N LEU A 320 5.23 -20.02 16.57
CA LEU A 320 6.40 -19.97 17.46
C LEU A 320 6.60 -21.37 18.07
N PRO A 321 7.70 -22.05 17.78
CA PRO A 321 7.87 -23.46 18.18
C PRO A 321 7.92 -23.70 19.69
N ASN A 322 8.18 -22.69 20.54
CA ASN A 322 8.35 -22.87 22.00
C ASN A 322 7.74 -21.72 22.82
N ALA A 323 6.73 -21.00 22.33
CA ALA A 323 6.18 -19.87 23.07
C ALA A 323 5.01 -20.31 23.93
N SER A 324 5.05 -20.00 25.22
CA SER A 324 3.93 -20.19 26.17
C SER A 324 2.73 -19.26 25.89
N ARG A 325 2.85 -18.32 24.96
CA ARG A 325 1.77 -17.41 24.50
C ARG A 325 1.87 -17.20 23.01
N ASP A 326 0.75 -17.39 22.32
CA ASP A 326 0.62 -17.02 20.90
C ASP A 326 0.80 -15.52 20.73
N LYS A 327 1.72 -15.13 19.85
CA LYS A 327 1.92 -13.73 19.49
C LYS A 327 1.18 -13.42 18.19
N ASN A 328 0.45 -12.33 18.16
CA ASN A 328 -0.31 -11.91 16.97
C ASN A 328 0.63 -11.59 15.79
N LEU A 329 0.15 -11.89 14.60
CA LEU A 329 0.78 -11.51 13.35
C LEU A 329 0.52 -10.03 13.08
N THR A 330 1.56 -9.22 12.95
CA THR A 330 1.38 -7.80 12.65
C THR A 330 0.99 -7.58 11.19
N VAL A 331 0.29 -6.47 10.90
CA VAL A 331 -0.08 -6.03 9.54
C VAL A 331 1.15 -6.02 8.62
N ASN A 332 2.26 -5.44 9.10
CA ASN A 332 3.50 -5.37 8.33
C ASN A 332 4.09 -6.75 8.00
N MET A 333 4.05 -7.70 8.94
CA MET A 333 4.53 -9.07 8.68
C MET A 333 3.66 -9.79 7.65
N TYR A 334 2.34 -9.57 7.71
CA TYR A 334 1.40 -10.14 6.75
C TYR A 334 1.68 -9.65 5.33
N TYR A 335 1.72 -8.33 5.10
CA TYR A 335 1.98 -7.78 3.78
C TYR A 335 3.40 -8.09 3.30
N SER A 336 4.40 -8.05 4.18
CA SER A 336 5.77 -8.48 3.82
C SER A 336 5.82 -9.92 3.34
N TYR A 337 5.03 -10.82 3.93
CA TYR A 337 4.94 -12.19 3.44
C TYR A 337 4.34 -12.26 2.04
N GLN A 338 3.27 -11.50 1.76
CA GLN A 338 2.55 -11.55 0.48
C GLN A 338 3.37 -11.05 -0.72
N ILE A 339 4.18 -10.01 -0.53
CA ILE A 339 4.93 -9.34 -1.62
C ILE A 339 6.24 -10.05 -2.04
N HIS A 340 6.47 -11.29 -1.63
CA HIS A 340 7.63 -12.06 -2.05
C HIS A 340 7.26 -13.12 -3.08
N ASP A 341 7.99 -13.17 -4.19
CA ASP A 341 7.92 -14.29 -5.13
C ASP A 341 8.30 -15.60 -4.45
N ARG A 342 7.60 -16.67 -4.76
CA ARG A 342 7.87 -18.02 -4.27
C ARG A 342 8.07 -18.99 -5.40
N ALA A 343 9.10 -19.80 -5.29
CA ALA A 343 9.40 -20.81 -6.30
C ALA A 343 8.20 -21.75 -6.52
N GLY A 344 7.74 -21.83 -7.78
CA GLY A 344 6.63 -22.71 -8.17
C GLY A 344 5.23 -22.19 -7.81
N VAL A 345 5.08 -20.98 -7.27
CA VAL A 345 3.77 -20.40 -6.89
C VAL A 345 3.38 -19.29 -7.86
N TYR A 346 2.22 -19.43 -8.50
CA TYR A 346 1.64 -18.36 -9.31
C TYR A 346 0.90 -17.36 -8.41
N SER A 347 1.29 -16.10 -8.47
CA SER A 347 0.68 -15.03 -7.67
C SER A 347 0.04 -13.98 -8.56
N LEU A 348 -1.29 -13.88 -8.55
CA LEU A 348 -2.03 -12.79 -9.21
C LEU A 348 -1.62 -11.44 -8.65
N LEU A 349 -1.39 -11.35 -7.33
CA LEU A 349 -0.98 -10.12 -6.69
C LEU A 349 0.28 -9.54 -7.34
N LEU A 350 1.33 -10.35 -7.47
CA LEU A 350 2.62 -9.92 -8.02
C LEU A 350 2.58 -9.69 -9.54
N LYS A 351 1.60 -10.25 -10.23
CA LYS A 351 1.36 -10.04 -11.67
C LYS A 351 0.37 -8.91 -11.95
N GLY A 352 -0.14 -8.24 -10.93
CA GLY A 352 -1.19 -7.22 -11.02
C GLY A 352 -0.76 -5.88 -11.64
N GLY A 353 0.51 -5.71 -12.04
CA GLY A 353 0.99 -4.52 -12.73
C GLY A 353 0.64 -3.22 -11.99
N ARG A 354 0.00 -2.27 -12.69
CA ARG A 354 -0.45 -1.00 -12.10
C ARG A 354 -1.43 -1.18 -10.93
N LEU A 355 -2.20 -2.25 -10.91
CA LEU A 355 -3.10 -2.56 -9.80
C LEU A 355 -2.30 -3.02 -8.57
N PHE A 356 -1.19 -3.72 -8.78
CA PHE A 356 -0.27 -4.08 -7.70
C PHE A 356 0.39 -2.84 -7.06
N GLN A 357 0.76 -1.82 -7.85
CA GLN A 357 1.22 -0.54 -7.28
C GLN A 357 0.16 0.08 -6.37
N GLN A 358 -1.10 0.17 -6.83
CA GLN A 358 -2.20 0.69 -6.04
C GLN A 358 -2.40 -0.10 -4.74
N TYR A 359 -2.37 -1.43 -4.83
CA TYR A 359 -2.46 -2.31 -3.67
C TYR A 359 -1.32 -2.08 -2.67
N LEU A 360 -0.08 -1.91 -3.12
CA LEU A 360 1.07 -1.66 -2.24
C LEU A 360 0.92 -0.34 -1.48
N VAL A 361 0.47 0.71 -2.15
CA VAL A 361 0.23 2.02 -1.52
C VAL A 361 -0.87 1.90 -0.47
N ASP A 362 -1.96 1.20 -0.76
CA ASP A 362 -3.05 0.94 0.18
C ASP A 362 -2.59 0.10 1.39
N ALA A 363 -1.85 -0.98 1.15
CA ALA A 363 -1.28 -1.82 2.19
C ALA A 363 -0.31 -1.03 3.10
N TYR A 364 0.52 -0.17 2.53
CA TYR A 364 1.41 0.70 3.29
C TYR A 364 0.62 1.70 4.14
N THR A 365 -0.44 2.29 3.59
CA THR A 365 -1.33 3.21 4.32
C THR A 365 -2.02 2.50 5.49
N CYS A 366 -2.42 1.24 5.32
CA CYS A 366 -2.95 0.43 6.42
C CYS A 366 -1.93 0.23 7.55
N ILE A 367 -0.66 -0.01 7.22
CA ILE A 367 0.42 -0.15 8.21
C ILE A 367 0.64 1.17 8.95
N GLU A 368 0.75 2.28 8.22
CA GLU A 368 0.97 3.61 8.78
C GLU A 368 -0.18 4.02 9.71
N GLN A 369 -1.41 3.85 9.25
CA GLN A 369 -2.60 4.14 10.04
C GLN A 369 -2.68 3.26 11.30
N SER A 370 -2.29 1.98 11.22
CA SER A 370 -2.25 1.11 12.38
C SER A 370 -1.24 1.58 13.43
N ARG A 371 -0.11 2.13 12.99
CA ARG A 371 0.88 2.78 13.86
C ARG A 371 0.33 4.05 14.49
N LEU A 372 -0.38 4.89 13.72
CA LEU A 372 -1.02 6.11 14.22
C LEU A 372 -2.10 5.79 15.25
N ASP A 373 -2.92 4.77 15.00
CA ASP A 373 -3.96 4.34 15.96
C ASP A 373 -3.33 3.84 17.27
N TYR A 374 -2.26 3.04 17.17
CA TYR A 374 -1.51 2.61 18.35
C TYR A 374 -0.94 3.78 19.14
N ILE A 375 -0.29 4.74 18.46
CA ILE A 375 0.27 5.94 19.09
C ILE A 375 -0.85 6.76 19.75
N ASN A 376 -1.98 6.94 19.07
CA ASN A 376 -3.12 7.68 19.60
C ASN A 376 -3.73 7.02 20.85
N ALA A 377 -3.88 5.70 20.83
CA ALA A 377 -4.40 4.94 21.97
C ALA A 377 -3.44 4.95 23.18
N ASN A 378 -2.12 5.04 22.93
CA ASN A 378 -1.08 4.93 23.96
C ASN A 378 -0.40 6.27 24.26
N GLN A 379 -1.06 7.41 24.06
CA GLN A 379 -0.48 8.73 24.32
C GLN A 379 0.06 8.89 25.75
N ASN A 380 -0.49 8.16 26.72
CA ASN A 380 -0.02 8.17 28.12
C ASN A 380 1.42 7.66 28.27
N LEU A 381 1.87 6.75 27.38
CA LEU A 381 3.26 6.26 27.39
C LEU A 381 4.25 7.33 26.90
N PHE A 382 3.75 8.32 26.15
CA PHE A 382 4.55 9.41 25.58
C PHE A 382 4.44 10.72 26.38
N ARG A 383 3.85 10.68 27.59
CA ARG A 383 3.52 11.86 28.42
C ARG A 383 4.73 12.69 28.84
N SER A 384 5.90 12.09 29.04
CA SER A 384 7.12 12.84 29.38
C SER A 384 7.51 13.87 28.29
N GLU A 385 7.04 13.64 27.06
CA GLU A 385 7.23 14.54 25.92
C GLU A 385 6.13 15.59 25.79
N TYR A 386 5.01 15.44 26.54
CA TYR A 386 3.86 16.34 26.48
C TYR A 386 4.19 17.74 27.00
N VAL A 387 4.94 17.84 28.09
CA VAL A 387 5.31 19.11 28.72
C VAL A 387 6.20 19.95 27.79
N ALA A 388 7.19 19.32 27.15
CA ALA A 388 8.07 19.98 26.17
C ALA A 388 7.26 20.50 24.95
N GLY A 389 6.31 19.72 24.45
CA GLY A 389 5.44 20.14 23.34
C GLY A 389 4.47 21.27 23.69
N MET A 390 4.06 21.36 24.94
CA MET A 390 3.23 22.47 25.43
C MET A 390 4.04 23.78 25.50
N TYR A 391 5.30 23.72 25.92
CA TYR A 391 6.21 24.87 25.89
C TYR A 391 6.46 25.36 24.47
N ASP A 392 6.65 24.46 23.52
CA ASP A 392 6.84 24.80 22.10
C ASP A 392 5.59 25.46 21.49
N ALA A 393 4.39 25.04 21.90
CA ALA A 393 3.14 25.64 21.41
C ALA A 393 2.92 27.04 21.99
N LEU A 394 3.18 27.21 23.30
CA LEU A 394 3.10 28.52 23.97
C LEU A 394 4.14 29.49 23.40
N SER A 395 5.36 29.02 23.09
CA SER A 395 6.41 29.86 22.52
C SER A 395 6.12 30.32 21.07
N ARG A 396 5.23 29.61 20.34
CA ARG A 396 4.76 29.97 19.00
C ARG A 396 3.53 30.86 19.00
N GLY A 397 2.98 31.23 20.17
CA GLY A 397 1.83 32.10 20.29
C GLY A 397 0.48 31.45 19.99
N ASP A 398 0.40 30.12 19.93
CA ASP A 398 -0.85 29.36 19.74
C ASP A 398 -1.70 29.41 21.03
N THR A 399 -2.52 30.46 21.18
CA THR A 399 -3.33 30.68 22.37
C THR A 399 -4.78 30.20 22.23
N ASP A 400 -5.25 29.83 21.02
CA ASP A 400 -6.63 29.43 20.77
C ASP A 400 -6.83 27.92 20.90
N SER A 401 -7.20 27.48 22.12
CA SER A 401 -7.48 26.08 22.42
C SER A 401 -8.73 25.52 21.71
N ARG A 402 -9.59 26.34 21.13
CA ARG A 402 -10.85 25.93 20.49
C ARG A 402 -10.67 25.53 19.03
N SER A 403 -9.67 26.08 18.37
CA SER A 403 -9.33 25.73 16.96
C SER A 403 -8.43 24.50 16.87
N ILE A 404 -7.87 24.05 17.99
CA ILE A 404 -6.87 22.98 18.04
C ILE A 404 -7.59 21.69 18.44
N GLY A 405 -7.77 20.78 17.50
CA GLY A 405 -8.23 19.41 17.80
C GLY A 405 -7.27 18.71 18.77
N LYS A 406 -7.67 17.53 19.29
CA LYS A 406 -6.83 16.74 20.20
C LYS A 406 -5.44 16.54 19.58
N ARG A 407 -4.43 17.17 20.14
CA ARG A 407 -3.04 17.02 19.67
C ARG A 407 -2.56 15.61 19.95
N ILE A 408 -1.98 14.97 18.93
CA ILE A 408 -1.37 13.66 19.03
C ILE A 408 0.14 13.85 18.93
N PHE A 409 0.88 13.34 19.93
CA PHE A 409 2.33 13.35 19.91
C PHE A 409 2.86 12.17 19.13
N LEU A 410 3.55 12.45 18.03
CA LEU A 410 4.28 11.45 17.27
C LEU A 410 5.68 11.31 17.88
N PRO A 411 6.10 10.09 18.28
CA PRO A 411 7.46 9.86 18.80
C PRO A 411 8.51 10.06 17.69
N SER A 412 9.77 10.31 18.10
CA SER A 412 10.89 10.46 17.16
C SER A 412 11.16 9.21 16.30
N SER A 413 10.59 8.06 16.65
CA SER A 413 10.64 6.83 15.88
C SER A 413 9.59 6.75 14.76
N PHE A 414 8.63 7.70 14.70
CA PHE A 414 7.63 7.74 13.64
C PHE A 414 8.22 8.40 12.41
N THR A 415 8.51 7.61 11.38
CA THR A 415 9.18 8.04 10.14
C THR A 415 8.41 9.17 9.45
N GLY A 416 9.09 10.26 9.09
CA GLY A 416 8.49 11.44 8.46
C GLY A 416 7.78 12.39 9.42
N GLY A 417 7.63 12.03 10.70
CA GLY A 417 7.08 12.93 11.71
C GLY A 417 8.03 14.11 12.02
N PRO A 418 7.51 15.27 12.53
CA PRO A 418 8.34 16.44 12.81
C PRO A 418 9.53 16.14 13.75
N ARG A 419 9.30 15.33 14.79
CA ARG A 419 10.36 14.94 15.73
C ARG A 419 11.39 13.99 15.13
N TYR A 420 10.96 13.10 14.23
CA TYR A 420 11.87 12.25 13.47
C TYR A 420 12.81 13.12 12.61
N MET A 421 12.24 14.06 11.85
CA MET A 421 13.03 14.97 11.01
C MET A 421 13.97 15.86 11.83
N TYR A 422 13.48 16.39 12.96
CA TYR A 422 14.29 17.23 13.85
C TYR A 422 15.44 16.45 14.49
N LYS A 423 15.21 15.20 14.91
CA LYS A 423 16.26 14.33 15.42
C LYS A 423 17.37 14.15 14.40
N HIS A 424 17.05 13.76 13.16
CA HIS A 424 18.05 13.57 12.11
C HIS A 424 18.77 14.87 11.74
N TYR A 425 18.06 16.00 11.80
CA TYR A 425 18.68 17.31 11.64
C TYR A 425 19.72 17.58 12.75
N GLN A 426 19.40 17.29 13.99
CA GLN A 426 20.35 17.43 15.12
C GLN A 426 21.55 16.47 14.99
N ASP A 427 21.31 15.24 14.56
CA ASP A 427 22.37 14.25 14.30
C ASP A 427 23.32 14.78 13.21
N ALA A 428 22.79 15.33 12.11
CA ALA A 428 23.59 15.96 11.04
C ALA A 428 24.38 17.18 11.53
N LEU A 429 23.76 18.05 12.34
CA LEU A 429 24.47 19.18 12.95
C LEU A 429 25.62 18.75 13.89
N ALA A 430 25.42 17.67 14.65
CA ALA A 430 26.47 17.12 15.50
C ALA A 430 27.67 16.65 14.68
N ILE A 431 27.44 15.98 13.56
CA ILE A 431 28.48 15.58 12.61
C ILE A 431 29.20 16.80 12.06
N CYS A 432 28.48 17.83 11.63
CA CYS A 432 29.06 19.07 11.10
C CYS A 432 29.92 19.83 12.15
N ARG A 433 29.55 19.78 13.44
CA ARG A 433 30.35 20.41 14.51
C ARG A 433 31.70 19.73 14.72
N VAL A 434 31.78 18.42 14.51
CA VAL A 434 33.01 17.66 14.70
C VAL A 434 33.90 17.68 13.46
N HIS A 435 33.31 17.50 12.29
CA HIS A 435 34.04 17.28 11.03
C HIS A 435 33.99 18.48 10.06
N GLY A 436 33.29 19.55 10.43
CA GLY A 436 33.07 20.70 9.52
C GLY A 436 31.89 20.50 8.58
N ASN A 437 31.72 21.44 7.65
CA ASN A 437 30.61 21.40 6.70
C ASN A 437 30.80 20.28 5.67
N PRO A 438 29.71 19.65 5.19
CA PRO A 438 29.77 18.68 4.11
C PRO A 438 30.42 19.23 2.86
N GLN A 439 31.36 18.51 2.28
CA GLN A 439 32.03 18.89 1.02
C GLN A 439 31.22 18.46 -0.21
N TYR A 440 30.50 17.35 -0.10
CA TYR A 440 29.72 16.79 -1.19
C TYR A 440 28.28 16.55 -0.76
N PHE A 441 27.33 16.82 -1.67
CA PHE A 441 25.95 16.39 -1.58
C PHE A 441 25.68 15.44 -2.75
N ILE A 442 25.48 14.17 -2.46
CA ILE A 442 25.35 13.12 -3.46
C ILE A 442 23.91 12.60 -3.48
N THR A 443 23.28 12.66 -4.65
CA THR A 443 21.97 12.07 -4.89
C THR A 443 22.15 10.77 -5.68
N PHE A 444 21.68 9.66 -5.11
CA PHE A 444 21.70 8.36 -5.78
C PHE A 444 20.27 7.92 -6.08
N THR A 445 19.95 7.79 -7.38
CA THR A 445 18.62 7.43 -7.86
C THR A 445 18.62 6.05 -8.49
N CYS A 446 17.47 5.38 -8.44
CA CYS A 446 17.29 4.07 -9.05
C CYS A 446 17.31 4.16 -10.58
N ASN A 447 18.08 3.29 -11.22
CA ASN A 447 18.00 3.08 -12.66
C ASN A 447 17.20 1.79 -12.93
N VAL A 448 15.99 1.94 -13.43
CA VAL A 448 15.09 0.82 -13.76
C VAL A 448 15.63 -0.11 -14.85
N LYS A 449 16.68 0.32 -15.56
CA LYS A 449 17.36 -0.46 -16.61
C LYS A 449 18.55 -1.27 -16.09
N TRP A 450 18.78 -1.35 -14.79
CA TRP A 450 19.82 -2.21 -14.25
C TRP A 450 19.65 -3.66 -14.69
N PRO A 451 20.75 -4.36 -15.08
CA PRO A 451 20.68 -5.72 -15.58
C PRO A 451 19.95 -6.70 -14.67
N GLU A 452 20.09 -6.56 -13.36
CA GLU A 452 19.42 -7.41 -12.36
C GLU A 452 17.91 -7.28 -12.42
N ILE A 453 17.40 -6.06 -12.61
CA ILE A 453 15.97 -5.78 -12.76
C ILE A 453 15.50 -6.41 -14.08
N ALA A 454 16.18 -6.11 -15.18
CA ALA A 454 15.82 -6.61 -16.51
C ALA A 454 15.82 -8.15 -16.55
N ARG A 455 16.86 -8.82 -15.99
CA ARG A 455 16.92 -10.30 -15.91
C ARG A 455 15.77 -10.90 -15.11
N HIS A 456 15.38 -10.25 -14.01
CA HIS A 456 14.27 -10.73 -13.19
C HIS A 456 12.92 -10.55 -13.91
N LEU A 457 12.69 -9.39 -14.51
CA LEU A 457 11.44 -9.09 -15.22
C LEU A 457 11.24 -10.00 -16.44
N ASN A 458 12.30 -10.28 -17.19
CA ASN A 458 12.25 -11.22 -18.31
C ASN A 458 11.87 -12.64 -17.88
N LYS A 459 12.24 -13.07 -16.67
CA LYS A 459 11.86 -14.39 -16.12
C LYS A 459 10.37 -14.49 -15.75
N VAL A 460 9.74 -13.37 -15.38
CA VAL A 460 8.34 -13.34 -14.91
C VAL A 460 7.36 -12.81 -15.94
N ASN A 461 7.80 -12.60 -17.20
CA ASN A 461 7.01 -12.05 -18.29
C ASN A 461 6.28 -10.75 -17.91
N CYS A 462 6.92 -9.89 -17.11
CA CYS A 462 6.42 -8.57 -16.80
C CYS A 462 6.74 -7.61 -17.94
N LEU A 463 5.83 -6.69 -18.20
CA LEU A 463 5.91 -5.76 -19.31
C LEU A 463 6.85 -4.59 -19.03
N HIS A 464 6.71 -4.00 -17.85
CA HIS A 464 7.43 -2.80 -17.45
C HIS A 464 8.02 -2.92 -16.05
N ALA A 465 9.07 -2.17 -15.78
CA ALA A 465 9.72 -2.16 -14.48
C ALA A 465 8.79 -1.64 -13.37
N GLU A 466 7.94 -0.67 -13.70
CA GLU A 466 6.95 -0.12 -12.77
C GLU A 466 5.87 -1.11 -12.33
N ASP A 467 5.70 -2.22 -13.05
CA ASP A 467 4.76 -3.28 -12.67
C ASP A 467 5.25 -4.11 -11.48
N ARG A 468 6.56 -4.02 -11.17
CA ARG A 468 7.19 -4.75 -10.07
C ARG A 468 8.01 -3.82 -9.16
N PRO A 469 7.35 -2.86 -8.50
CA PRO A 469 8.02 -1.91 -7.60
C PRO A 469 8.72 -2.59 -6.41
N ASP A 470 8.27 -3.79 -6.03
CA ASP A 470 8.91 -4.63 -5.02
C ASP A 470 10.33 -5.03 -5.43
N ILE A 471 10.54 -5.45 -6.67
CA ILE A 471 11.84 -5.83 -7.21
C ILE A 471 12.77 -4.62 -7.32
N ILE A 472 12.23 -3.52 -7.87
CA ILE A 472 12.99 -2.27 -8.00
C ILE A 472 13.51 -1.81 -6.65
N SER A 473 12.66 -1.78 -5.63
CA SER A 473 13.02 -1.34 -4.27
C SER A 473 14.09 -2.23 -3.64
N ARG A 474 14.00 -3.55 -3.84
CA ARG A 474 14.98 -4.52 -3.31
C ARG A 474 16.34 -4.37 -3.98
N VAL A 475 16.37 -4.29 -5.31
CA VAL A 475 17.62 -4.07 -6.05
C VAL A 475 18.23 -2.72 -5.70
N PHE A 476 17.41 -1.65 -5.63
CA PHE A 476 17.88 -0.34 -5.24
C PHE A 476 18.52 -0.35 -3.84
N GLN A 477 17.89 -1.01 -2.87
CA GLN A 477 18.43 -1.12 -1.52
C GLN A 477 19.81 -1.82 -1.50
N MET A 478 20.00 -2.89 -2.28
CA MET A 478 21.30 -3.55 -2.41
C MET A 478 22.34 -2.64 -3.02
N LYS A 479 21.98 -1.88 -4.06
CA LYS A 479 22.86 -0.90 -4.70
C LYS A 479 23.24 0.25 -3.76
N VAL A 480 22.30 0.73 -2.95
CA VAL A 480 22.58 1.77 -1.93
C VAL A 480 23.61 1.27 -0.91
N ILE A 481 23.43 0.05 -0.42
CA ILE A 481 24.37 -0.54 0.56
C ILE A 481 25.78 -0.63 -0.04
N GLU A 482 25.89 -1.12 -1.26
CA GLU A 482 27.19 -1.26 -1.95
C GLU A 482 27.79 0.11 -2.30
N PHE A 483 26.97 1.06 -2.73
CA PHE A 483 27.42 2.42 -3.00
C PHE A 483 27.99 3.09 -1.74
N VAL A 484 27.32 2.96 -0.60
CA VAL A 484 27.81 3.50 0.67
C VAL A 484 29.14 2.81 1.09
N LYS A 485 29.25 1.50 0.85
CA LYS A 485 30.49 0.75 1.11
C LYS A 485 31.62 1.24 0.19
N PHE A 486 31.37 1.34 -1.10
CA PHE A 486 32.30 1.89 -2.10
C PHE A 486 32.80 3.29 -1.68
N MET A 487 31.88 4.19 -1.29
CA MET A 487 32.25 5.54 -0.84
C MET A 487 33.23 5.52 0.34
N LYS A 488 33.09 4.56 1.26
CA LYS A 488 33.95 4.46 2.46
C LYS A 488 35.29 3.77 2.22
N GLU A 489 35.34 2.80 1.32
CA GLU A 489 36.50 1.92 1.14
C GLU A 489 37.42 2.35 0.00
N ASP A 490 36.85 2.85 -1.11
CA ASP A 490 37.58 3.03 -2.37
C ASP A 490 38.28 4.40 -2.51
N LYS A 491 38.07 5.30 -1.53
CA LYS A 491 38.70 6.63 -1.45
C LYS A 491 38.61 7.48 -2.74
N THR A 492 37.69 7.16 -3.64
CA THR A 492 37.50 7.88 -4.91
C THR A 492 37.28 9.39 -4.70
N PHE A 493 36.67 9.76 -3.58
CA PHE A 493 36.44 11.15 -3.16
C PHE A 493 37.36 11.59 -2.02
N GLY A 494 38.44 10.86 -1.75
CA GLY A 494 39.34 11.06 -0.62
C GLY A 494 38.91 10.30 0.62
N ASP A 495 39.56 10.61 1.75
CA ASP A 495 39.23 9.97 3.04
C ASP A 495 37.91 10.49 3.56
N VAL A 496 36.93 9.59 3.75
CA VAL A 496 35.60 9.91 4.26
C VAL A 496 35.64 10.03 5.78
N ALA A 497 35.57 11.24 6.29
CA ALA A 497 35.55 11.52 7.73
C ALA A 497 34.19 11.19 8.37
N ALA A 498 33.09 11.44 7.64
CA ALA A 498 31.71 11.13 8.03
C ALA A 498 30.79 11.03 6.82
N CYS A 499 29.76 10.16 6.87
CA CYS A 499 28.73 10.07 5.84
C CYS A 499 27.38 9.60 6.45
#